data_3f37b0a433f3957dbb418236af6be4ff
#
_entry.id   3f37b0a433f3957dbb418236af6be4ff
#
_cell.length_a   1.000
_cell.length_b   1.000
_cell.length_c   1.000
_cell.angle_alpha   90.00
_cell.angle_beta   90.00
_cell.angle_gamma   90.00
#
_symmetry.space_group_name_H-M   'P 1'
#
loop_
_entity.id
_entity.type
_entity.pdbx_description
1 polymer ?
#
loop_
_entity_poly.entity_id
_entity_poly.type
_entity_poly.pdbx_seq_one_letter_code
_entity_poly.pdbx_strand_id
1 'polypeptide(L)'
;RQFGKDIECDIVWVGPYAYKSQCLHHLRAGHVFFAGDTAKVVSPFGARGGNTGIADADNLAWKIAAVVKNQAPAQLLHSYNDERLEAAQVNVQVTQRTARFLRPADGTERLFRNAAIALAKRHAFARPLINTGRMAVANRYHRSRVCAQNGGISVQNVSLRGPMDQKLCLNDL
;
A
#
# COMPACT_ATOMS: atom_id res chain seq x y z
N ARG A 1 15.40 10.08 -25.93
CA ARG A 1 15.22 9.02 -26.98
C ARG A 1 14.48 7.78 -26.44
N GLN A 2 13.52 7.99 -25.60
CA GLN A 2 12.75 6.90 -24.98
C GLN A 2 11.88 6.15 -26.00
N PHE A 3 11.52 6.80 -27.08
CA PHE A 3 10.65 6.27 -28.14
C PHE A 3 11.39 5.93 -29.44
N GLY A 4 12.71 5.96 -29.43
CA GLY A 4 13.52 5.61 -30.60
C GLY A 4 13.48 6.59 -31.77
N LYS A 5 12.70 7.67 -31.64
CA LYS A 5 12.59 8.77 -32.62
C LYS A 5 12.82 10.10 -31.93
N ASP A 6 13.33 11.08 -32.62
CA ASP A 6 13.33 12.46 -32.18
C ASP A 6 11.89 12.96 -32.33
N ILE A 7 11.25 13.23 -31.19
CA ILE A 7 9.88 13.77 -31.14
C ILE A 7 10.02 15.26 -30.90
N GLU A 8 9.46 16.03 -31.80
CA GLU A 8 9.33 17.46 -31.62
C GLU A 8 8.31 17.73 -30.51
N CYS A 9 8.74 18.39 -29.43
CA CYS A 9 7.87 18.68 -28.29
C CYS A 9 8.29 19.99 -27.63
N ASP A 10 7.31 20.75 -27.19
CA ASP A 10 7.51 21.95 -26.39
C ASP A 10 7.54 21.55 -24.90
N ILE A 11 8.65 21.80 -24.25
CA ILE A 11 8.81 21.54 -22.82
C ILE A 11 8.23 22.72 -22.05
N VAL A 12 7.04 22.51 -21.47
CA VAL A 12 6.34 23.54 -20.67
C VAL A 12 6.94 23.66 -19.26
N TRP A 13 7.35 22.54 -18.68
CA TRP A 13 7.92 22.52 -17.33
C TRP A 13 8.84 21.30 -17.12
N VAL A 14 9.92 21.52 -16.42
CA VAL A 14 10.85 20.46 -15.94
C VAL A 14 11.16 20.73 -14.48
N GLY A 15 10.93 19.73 -13.62
CA GLY A 15 11.28 19.84 -12.21
C GLY A 15 11.84 18.52 -11.67
N PRO A 16 12.91 18.56 -10.87
CA PRO A 16 13.39 17.38 -10.18
C PRO A 16 12.41 16.98 -9.09
N TYR A 17 12.10 15.70 -9.00
CA TYR A 17 11.32 15.13 -7.91
C TYR A 17 12.14 14.09 -7.16
N ALA A 18 12.42 14.37 -5.90
CA ALA A 18 13.09 13.44 -5.00
C ALA A 18 12.06 12.87 -4.03
N TYR A 19 11.94 11.56 -3.98
CA TYR A 19 11.08 10.87 -3.03
C TYR A 19 11.91 10.15 -1.97
N LYS A 20 11.33 10.06 -0.78
CA LYS A 20 11.87 9.27 0.32
C LYS A 20 10.95 8.07 0.57
N SER A 21 11.49 7.02 1.14
CA SER A 21 10.71 5.89 1.64
C SER A 21 11.08 5.70 3.09
N GLN A 22 10.23 6.19 3.97
CA GLN A 22 10.45 6.23 5.41
C GLN A 22 9.13 5.98 6.14
N CYS A 23 9.21 5.42 7.33
CA CYS A 23 8.08 5.22 8.22
C CYS A 23 8.51 5.56 9.64
N LEU A 24 7.62 6.17 10.41
CA LEU A 24 7.82 6.36 11.83
C LEU A 24 7.91 5.01 12.55
N HIS A 25 8.58 4.98 13.70
CA HIS A 25 8.64 3.81 14.56
C HIS A 25 7.32 3.58 15.32
N HIS A 26 6.56 4.65 15.56
CA HIS A 26 5.28 4.64 16.22
C HIS A 26 4.33 5.62 15.53
N LEU A 27 3.09 5.18 15.28
CA LEU A 27 2.05 6.02 14.67
C LEU A 27 1.15 6.68 15.72
N ARG A 28 1.47 6.53 17.00
CA ARG A 28 0.78 7.15 18.12
C ARG A 28 1.78 7.59 19.18
N ALA A 29 1.60 8.79 19.70
CA ALA A 29 2.31 9.33 20.86
C ALA A 29 1.30 9.98 21.80
N GLY A 30 0.95 9.29 22.89
CA GLY A 30 -0.09 9.76 23.82
C GLY A 30 -1.46 9.91 23.15
N HIS A 31 -1.92 11.16 23.00
CA HIS A 31 -3.17 11.53 22.33
C HIS A 31 -2.97 11.97 20.87
N VAL A 32 -1.74 12.00 20.38
CA VAL A 32 -1.43 12.36 18.99
C VAL A 32 -1.33 11.13 18.12
N PHE A 33 -1.98 11.17 16.97
CA PHE A 33 -1.96 10.11 15.96
C PHE A 33 -1.36 10.65 14.65
N PHE A 34 -0.50 9.88 14.04
CA PHE A 34 0.12 10.19 12.76
C PHE A 34 -0.53 9.33 11.67
N ALA A 35 -0.98 9.96 10.58
CA ALA A 35 -1.63 9.31 9.46
C ALA A 35 -1.11 9.84 8.12
N GLY A 36 -1.22 9.08 7.05
CA GLY A 36 -0.75 9.49 5.72
C GLY A 36 0.74 9.78 5.69
N ASP A 37 1.13 10.86 5.04
CA ASP A 37 2.54 11.22 4.83
C ASP A 37 3.25 11.65 6.11
N THR A 38 2.53 12.05 7.15
CA THR A 38 3.12 12.31 8.48
C THR A 38 3.53 11.02 9.19
N ALA A 39 2.88 9.90 8.88
CA ALA A 39 3.20 8.58 9.42
C ALA A 39 4.26 7.86 8.60
N LYS A 40 4.15 7.96 7.28
CA LYS A 40 5.02 7.28 6.33
C LYS A 40 5.03 7.97 4.98
N VAL A 41 6.18 8.03 4.36
CA VAL A 41 6.34 8.38 2.94
C VAL A 41 6.79 7.14 2.19
N VAL A 42 6.22 6.93 1.03
CA VAL A 42 6.54 5.80 0.16
C VAL A 42 6.92 6.28 -1.23
N SER A 43 7.67 5.47 -1.94
CA SER A 43 7.95 5.72 -3.36
C SER A 43 6.64 5.85 -4.16
N PRO A 44 6.56 6.74 -5.16
CA PRO A 44 5.37 6.94 -5.98
C PRO A 44 5.00 5.72 -6.82
N PHE A 45 5.92 4.78 -6.99
CA PHE A 45 5.68 3.58 -7.77
C PHE A 45 4.64 2.68 -7.10
N GLY A 46 3.56 2.42 -7.83
CA GLY A 46 2.44 1.61 -7.38
C GLY A 46 1.32 2.38 -6.68
N ALA A 47 1.37 3.73 -6.71
CA ALA A 47 0.30 4.62 -6.23
C ALA A 47 -0.19 4.31 -4.80
N ARG A 48 0.70 3.88 -3.91
CA ARG A 48 0.34 3.46 -2.55
C ARG A 48 0.25 4.61 -1.53
N GLY A 49 0.85 5.77 -1.80
CA GLY A 49 0.90 6.89 -0.84
C GLY A 49 -0.49 7.34 -0.40
N GLY A 50 -1.28 7.89 -1.31
CA GLY A 50 -2.63 8.36 -1.04
C GLY A 50 -3.56 7.24 -0.54
N ASN A 51 -3.55 6.08 -1.20
CA ASN A 51 -4.39 4.94 -0.83
C ASN A 51 -4.13 4.45 0.59
N THR A 52 -2.87 4.39 1.03
CA THR A 52 -2.57 4.00 2.41
C THR A 52 -2.89 5.10 3.42
N GLY A 53 -2.85 6.37 3.01
CA GLY A 53 -3.29 7.49 3.84
C GLY A 53 -4.80 7.44 4.09
N ILE A 54 -5.60 7.15 3.06
CA ILE A 54 -7.04 6.92 3.20
C ILE A 54 -7.31 5.75 4.14
N ALA A 55 -6.59 4.64 3.97
CA ALA A 55 -6.73 3.48 4.84
C ALA A 55 -6.28 3.75 6.30
N ASP A 56 -5.35 4.69 6.54
CA ASP A 56 -5.00 5.13 7.89
C ASP A 56 -6.17 5.90 8.51
N ALA A 57 -6.76 6.82 7.76
CA ALA A 57 -7.88 7.63 8.22
C ALA A 57 -9.12 6.77 8.51
N ASP A 58 -9.46 5.86 7.61
CA ASP A 58 -10.54 4.91 7.76
C ASP A 58 -10.36 4.04 9.02
N ASN A 59 -9.18 3.44 9.18
CA ASN A 59 -8.86 2.60 10.33
C ASN A 59 -8.92 3.36 11.66
N LEU A 60 -8.54 4.63 11.68
CA LEU A 60 -8.51 5.46 12.89
C LEU A 60 -9.88 6.04 13.23
N ALA A 61 -10.65 6.47 12.24
CA ALA A 61 -11.88 7.25 12.43
C ALA A 61 -12.92 6.50 13.26
N TRP A 62 -13.24 5.26 12.90
CA TRP A 62 -14.23 4.48 13.65
C TRP A 62 -13.76 4.15 15.07
N LYS A 63 -12.46 3.93 15.28
CA LYS A 63 -11.87 3.65 16.59
C LYS A 63 -11.99 4.86 17.51
N ILE A 64 -11.69 6.06 17.00
CA ILE A 64 -11.89 7.31 17.74
C ILE A 64 -13.38 7.49 18.04
N ALA A 65 -14.24 7.32 17.04
CA ALA A 65 -15.69 7.49 17.23
C ALA A 65 -16.24 6.54 18.31
N ALA A 66 -15.84 5.27 18.30
CA ALA A 66 -16.25 4.29 19.31
C ALA A 66 -15.81 4.67 20.73
N VAL A 67 -14.57 5.16 20.88
CA VAL A 67 -14.06 5.58 22.19
C VAL A 67 -14.73 6.86 22.67
N VAL A 68 -14.90 7.86 21.81
CA VAL A 68 -15.54 9.14 22.17
C VAL A 68 -17.01 8.95 22.55
N LYS A 69 -17.69 8.01 21.89
CA LYS A 69 -19.08 7.65 22.20
C LYS A 69 -19.21 6.69 23.40
N ASN A 70 -18.13 6.37 24.10
CA ASN A 70 -18.09 5.37 25.18
C ASN A 70 -18.58 3.97 24.77
N GLN A 71 -18.48 3.62 23.50
CA GLN A 71 -18.83 2.30 22.95
C GLN A 71 -17.67 1.30 23.00
N ALA A 72 -16.45 1.80 23.21
CA ALA A 72 -15.25 0.99 23.35
C ALA A 72 -14.25 1.62 24.33
N PRO A 73 -13.42 0.82 24.98
CA PRO A 73 -12.38 1.33 25.87
C PRO A 73 -11.26 2.01 25.10
N ALA A 74 -10.56 2.97 25.73
CA ALA A 74 -9.45 3.71 25.12
C ALA A 74 -8.30 2.82 24.60
N GLN A 75 -8.19 1.61 25.12
CA GLN A 75 -7.24 0.59 24.68
C GLN A 75 -7.42 0.19 23.20
N LEU A 76 -8.64 0.34 22.65
CA LEU A 76 -8.91 0.12 21.23
C LEU A 76 -7.97 0.94 20.34
N LEU A 77 -7.63 2.16 20.74
CA LEU A 77 -6.75 3.05 19.97
C LEU A 77 -5.31 2.56 19.83
N HIS A 78 -4.86 1.60 20.65
CA HIS A 78 -3.55 0.96 20.47
C HIS A 78 -3.50 0.11 19.21
N SER A 79 -4.63 -0.51 18.83
CA SER A 79 -4.71 -1.34 17.63
C SER A 79 -4.45 -0.55 16.34
N TYR A 80 -4.70 0.77 16.32
CA TYR A 80 -4.32 1.62 15.19
C TYR A 80 -2.81 1.55 14.92
N ASN A 81 -2.01 1.75 15.96
CA ASN A 81 -0.56 1.66 15.83
C ASN A 81 -0.12 0.28 15.34
N ASP A 82 -0.65 -0.79 15.95
CA ASP A 82 -0.23 -2.15 15.61
C ASP A 82 -0.55 -2.49 14.15
N GLU A 83 -1.75 -2.18 13.71
CA GLU A 83 -2.25 -2.50 12.37
C GLU A 83 -1.62 -1.61 11.29
N ARG A 84 -1.60 -0.29 11.52
CA ARG A 84 -1.16 0.64 10.48
C ARG A 84 0.36 0.73 10.37
N LEU A 85 1.09 0.48 11.46
CA LEU A 85 2.55 0.37 11.42
C LEU A 85 2.97 -0.86 10.62
N GLU A 86 2.34 -2.02 10.85
CA GLU A 86 2.59 -3.23 10.07
C GLU A 86 2.33 -2.99 8.57
N ALA A 87 1.17 -2.41 8.24
CA ALA A 87 0.82 -2.07 6.87
C ALA A 87 1.82 -1.07 6.24
N ALA A 88 2.25 -0.06 6.99
CA ALA A 88 3.23 0.93 6.54
C ALA A 88 4.57 0.28 6.21
N GLN A 89 5.07 -0.60 7.07
CA GLN A 89 6.34 -1.32 6.85
C GLN A 89 6.29 -2.18 5.58
N VAL A 90 5.19 -2.93 5.39
CA VAL A 90 4.99 -3.72 4.17
C VAL A 90 4.95 -2.83 2.93
N ASN A 91 4.21 -1.71 2.98
CA ASN A 91 4.11 -0.78 1.86
C ASN A 91 5.46 -0.15 1.51
N VAL A 92 6.25 0.26 2.50
CA VAL A 92 7.62 0.78 2.29
C VAL A 92 8.48 -0.27 1.61
N GLN A 93 8.49 -1.52 2.10
CA GLN A 93 9.29 -2.60 1.51
C GLN A 93 8.90 -2.90 0.06
N VAL A 94 7.60 -3.01 -0.22
CA VAL A 94 7.11 -3.35 -1.56
C VAL A 94 7.42 -2.22 -2.55
N THR A 95 7.20 -0.97 -2.17
CA THR A 95 7.47 0.19 -3.03
C THR A 95 8.97 0.42 -3.25
N GLN A 96 9.81 0.21 -2.24
CA GLN A 96 11.26 0.26 -2.38
C GLN A 96 11.78 -0.83 -3.33
N ARG A 97 11.28 -2.05 -3.21
CA ARG A 97 11.66 -3.14 -4.12
C ARG A 97 11.29 -2.81 -5.57
N THR A 98 10.12 -2.25 -5.79
CA THR A 98 9.69 -1.81 -7.12
C THR A 98 10.58 -0.69 -7.63
N ALA A 99 10.90 0.30 -6.81
CA ALA A 99 11.79 1.40 -7.18
C ALA A 99 13.18 0.90 -7.58
N ARG A 100 13.76 -0.03 -6.82
CA ARG A 100 15.06 -0.66 -7.17
C ARG A 100 15.00 -1.45 -8.47
N PHE A 101 13.89 -2.15 -8.73
CA PHE A 101 13.74 -2.87 -10.00
C PHE A 101 13.64 -1.90 -11.18
N LEU A 102 12.90 -0.80 -11.06
CA LEU A 102 12.76 0.20 -12.12
C LEU A 102 14.06 0.99 -12.32
N ARG A 103 14.73 1.36 -11.24
CA ARG A 103 15.98 2.10 -11.24
C ARG A 103 17.03 1.34 -10.43
N PRO A 104 17.59 0.25 -10.97
CA PRO A 104 18.63 -0.49 -10.28
C PRO A 104 19.86 0.39 -10.09
N ALA A 105 20.57 0.14 -9.01
CA ALA A 105 21.94 0.60 -8.83
C ALA A 105 22.85 0.00 -9.92
N ASP A 106 24.12 0.01 -9.73
CA ASP A 106 25.05 -0.52 -10.72
C ASP A 106 25.18 -2.05 -10.67
N GLY A 107 25.89 -2.59 -11.66
CA GLY A 107 26.41 -3.94 -11.68
C GLY A 107 25.32 -5.01 -11.59
N THR A 108 25.32 -5.79 -10.53
CA THR A 108 24.52 -7.01 -10.37
C THR A 108 23.01 -6.77 -10.43
N GLU A 109 22.52 -5.69 -9.82
CA GLU A 109 21.07 -5.38 -9.85
C GLU A 109 20.58 -5.11 -11.28
N ARG A 110 21.39 -4.40 -12.07
CA ARG A 110 21.09 -4.11 -13.48
C ARG A 110 21.12 -5.38 -14.33
N LEU A 111 22.12 -6.22 -14.12
CA LEU A 111 22.23 -7.52 -14.81
C LEU A 111 21.02 -8.41 -14.47
N PHE A 112 20.68 -8.54 -13.21
CA PHE A 112 19.51 -9.31 -12.77
C PHE A 112 18.23 -8.80 -13.42
N ARG A 113 17.96 -7.47 -13.37
CA ARG A 113 16.78 -6.88 -14.01
C ARG A 113 16.72 -7.20 -15.50
N ASN A 114 17.84 -6.98 -16.21
CA ASN A 114 17.88 -7.20 -17.65
C ASN A 114 17.67 -8.67 -18.01
N ALA A 115 18.25 -9.59 -17.24
CA ALA A 115 18.04 -11.03 -17.39
C ALA A 115 16.59 -11.42 -17.12
N ALA A 116 15.98 -10.90 -16.04
CA ALA A 116 14.58 -11.14 -15.71
C ALA A 116 13.64 -10.64 -16.81
N ILE A 117 13.88 -9.45 -17.36
CA ILE A 117 13.09 -8.90 -18.48
C ILE A 117 13.27 -9.77 -19.75
N ALA A 118 14.50 -10.15 -20.09
CA ALA A 118 14.77 -10.98 -21.25
C ALA A 118 14.10 -12.36 -21.14
N LEU A 119 14.12 -12.95 -19.95
CA LEU A 119 13.50 -14.24 -19.68
C LEU A 119 11.97 -14.14 -19.74
N ALA A 120 11.38 -13.10 -19.14
CA ALA A 120 9.92 -12.90 -19.13
C ALA A 120 9.34 -12.61 -20.52
N LYS A 121 10.11 -12.04 -21.43
CA LYS A 121 9.72 -11.88 -22.85
C LYS A 121 9.52 -13.23 -23.55
N ARG A 122 10.33 -14.21 -23.21
CA ARG A 122 10.35 -15.53 -23.87
C ARG A 122 9.53 -16.57 -23.15
N HIS A 123 9.40 -16.48 -21.82
CA HIS A 123 8.83 -17.52 -20.99
C HIS A 123 7.77 -16.99 -20.02
N ALA A 124 6.57 -17.53 -20.08
CA ALA A 124 5.45 -17.11 -19.26
C ALA A 124 5.71 -17.30 -17.75
N PHE A 125 6.40 -18.38 -17.35
CA PHE A 125 6.71 -18.66 -15.94
C PHE A 125 7.59 -17.57 -15.29
N ALA A 126 8.35 -16.83 -16.09
CA ALA A 126 9.22 -15.77 -15.59
C ALA A 126 8.51 -14.40 -15.41
N ARG A 127 7.29 -14.22 -15.94
CA ARG A 127 6.52 -12.99 -15.82
C ARG A 127 6.27 -12.57 -14.36
N PRO A 128 6.02 -13.49 -13.40
CA PRO A 128 5.89 -13.13 -11.99
C PRO A 128 7.16 -12.55 -11.35
N LEU A 129 8.34 -12.73 -11.94
CA LEU A 129 9.57 -12.07 -11.49
C LEU A 129 9.50 -10.55 -11.67
N ILE A 130 8.77 -10.09 -12.70
CA ILE A 130 8.57 -8.68 -13.01
C ILE A 130 7.28 -8.18 -12.35
N ASN A 131 6.17 -8.86 -12.60
CA ASN A 131 4.87 -8.53 -12.02
C ASN A 131 4.54 -9.50 -10.89
N THR A 132 4.98 -9.17 -9.70
CA THR A 132 4.76 -10.01 -8.50
C THR A 132 3.34 -9.95 -7.96
N GLY A 133 2.47 -9.07 -8.49
CA GLY A 133 1.13 -8.83 -7.97
C GLY A 133 1.08 -8.15 -6.59
N ARG A 134 2.22 -8.01 -5.90
CA ARG A 134 2.26 -7.50 -4.51
C ARG A 134 1.73 -6.08 -4.36
N MET A 135 1.74 -5.29 -5.42
CA MET A 135 1.22 -3.94 -5.41
C MET A 135 -0.32 -3.90 -5.37
N ALA A 136 -0.98 -4.97 -5.78
CA ALA A 136 -2.44 -5.08 -5.78
C ALA A 136 -3.00 -5.81 -4.55
N VAL A 137 -2.14 -6.40 -3.70
CA VAL A 137 -2.58 -7.13 -2.52
C VAL A 137 -2.87 -6.17 -1.36
N ALA A 138 -4.02 -6.33 -0.73
CA ALA A 138 -4.36 -5.60 0.49
C ALA A 138 -3.43 -5.97 1.65
N ASN A 139 -3.23 -5.03 2.57
CA ASN A 139 -2.45 -5.29 3.77
C ASN A 139 -3.21 -6.27 4.69
N ARG A 140 -2.47 -7.15 5.33
CA ARG A 140 -2.98 -8.06 6.35
C ARG A 140 -2.51 -7.61 7.72
N TYR A 141 -3.37 -7.69 8.73
CA TYR A 141 -3.07 -7.29 10.10
C TYR A 141 -2.81 -8.53 10.97
N HIS A 142 -1.57 -9.03 10.96
CA HIS A 142 -1.21 -10.21 11.75
C HIS A 142 -1.06 -9.90 13.25
N ARG A 143 -0.74 -8.65 13.58
CA ARG A 143 -0.47 -8.20 14.94
C ARG A 143 -1.64 -7.47 15.59
N SER A 144 -2.79 -7.42 14.95
CA SER A 144 -3.95 -6.72 15.49
C SER A 144 -4.50 -7.46 16.71
N ARG A 145 -4.70 -6.70 17.79
CA ARG A 145 -5.32 -7.19 19.02
C ARG A 145 -6.85 -7.31 18.93
N VAL A 146 -7.43 -6.72 17.90
CA VAL A 146 -8.88 -6.76 17.66
C VAL A 146 -9.27 -7.77 16.57
N CYS A 147 -8.31 -8.41 15.93
CA CYS A 147 -8.56 -9.47 14.98
C CYS A 147 -8.47 -10.84 15.67
N ALA A 148 -9.42 -11.71 15.38
CA ALA A 148 -9.36 -13.11 15.79
C ALA A 148 -8.17 -13.83 15.12
N GLN A 149 -7.81 -14.99 15.63
CA GLN A 149 -6.79 -15.85 15.02
C GLN A 149 -7.17 -16.12 13.55
N ASN A 150 -6.24 -15.89 12.63
CA ASN A 150 -6.46 -15.90 11.18
C ASN A 150 -7.31 -14.73 10.60
N GLY A 151 -7.67 -13.73 11.40
CA GLY A 151 -8.31 -12.51 10.96
C GLY A 151 -7.38 -11.52 10.26
N GLY A 152 -7.81 -10.27 10.16
CA GLY A 152 -7.01 -9.17 9.63
C GLY A 152 -6.83 -9.19 8.11
N ILE A 153 -7.66 -9.93 7.40
CA ILE A 153 -7.68 -10.00 5.93
C ILE A 153 -8.83 -9.11 5.44
N SER A 154 -8.56 -8.29 4.42
CA SER A 154 -9.60 -7.53 3.75
C SER A 154 -10.63 -8.46 3.12
N VAL A 155 -11.89 -8.24 3.41
CA VAL A 155 -13.01 -8.94 2.78
C VAL A 155 -13.20 -8.37 1.37
N GLN A 156 -13.39 -9.25 0.39
CA GLN A 156 -13.74 -8.81 -0.95
C GLN A 156 -15.20 -8.34 -0.99
N ASN A 157 -15.43 -7.22 -1.70
CA ASN A 157 -16.79 -6.77 -1.97
C ASN A 157 -17.42 -7.71 -3.00
N VAL A 158 -18.21 -8.66 -2.54
CA VAL A 158 -18.87 -9.64 -3.39
C VAL A 158 -20.32 -9.24 -3.65
N SER A 159 -20.82 -9.58 -4.83
CA SER A 159 -22.22 -9.42 -5.15
C SER A 159 -23.04 -10.43 -4.36
N LEU A 160 -24.09 -9.95 -3.72
CA LEU A 160 -25.04 -10.73 -2.95
C LEU A 160 -26.41 -10.65 -3.62
N ARG A 161 -27.25 -11.66 -3.36
CA ARG A 161 -28.67 -11.61 -3.68
C ARG A 161 -29.44 -11.30 -2.41
N GLY A 162 -30.11 -10.16 -2.42
CA GLY A 162 -31.00 -9.76 -1.36
C GLY A 162 -32.41 -10.37 -1.50
N PRO A 163 -33.30 -10.08 -0.56
CA PRO A 163 -34.73 -10.40 -0.69
C PRO A 163 -35.26 -9.83 -2.00
N MET A 164 -36.14 -10.56 -2.67
CA MET A 164 -36.71 -10.18 -3.99
C MET A 164 -35.69 -10.08 -5.14
N ASP A 165 -34.61 -10.88 -5.08
CA ASP A 165 -33.57 -11.01 -6.12
C ASP A 165 -32.80 -9.70 -6.46
N GLN A 166 -32.83 -8.71 -5.56
CA GLN A 166 -32.05 -7.49 -5.76
C GLN A 166 -30.55 -7.82 -5.66
N LYS A 167 -29.80 -7.20 -6.58
CA LYS A 167 -28.33 -7.25 -6.52
C LYS A 167 -27.85 -6.24 -5.47
N LEU A 168 -27.17 -6.75 -4.45
CA LEU A 168 -26.50 -5.97 -3.40
C LEU A 168 -25.02 -6.30 -3.44
N CYS A 169 -24.18 -5.38 -2.95
CA CYS A 169 -22.80 -5.68 -2.64
C CYS A 169 -22.61 -5.81 -1.13
N LEU A 170 -21.62 -6.58 -0.70
CA LEU A 170 -21.35 -6.78 0.73
C LEU A 170 -21.13 -5.44 1.48
N ASN A 171 -20.53 -4.46 0.81
CA ASN A 171 -20.27 -3.13 1.39
C ASN A 171 -21.52 -2.23 1.44
N ASP A 172 -22.64 -2.64 0.88
CA ASP A 172 -23.91 -1.90 0.88
C ASP A 172 -24.80 -2.30 2.07
N LEU A 173 -24.36 -3.29 2.87
CA LEU A 173 -25.01 -3.77 4.08
C LEU A 173 -24.51 -3.05 5.33
#